data_be5a5a9b4c489564694dea924069e181
#
_entry.id   be5a5a9b4c489564694dea924069e181
#
_cell.length_a   1.000
_cell.length_b   1.000
_cell.length_c   1.000
_cell.angle_alpha   90.00
_cell.angle_beta   90.00
_cell.angle_gamma   90.00
#
_symmetry.space_group_name_H-M   'P 1'
#
loop_
_entity.id
_entity.type
_entity.pdbx_description
1 polymer ?
#
loop_
_entity_poly.entity_id
_entity_poly.type
_entity_poly.pdbx_seq_one_letter_code
_entity_poly.pdbx_strand_id
1 'polypeptide(L)'
;MNYTYQSFNMRGKSKIRPYYDLVANIAAEEMGHIELVANTINLLLDQTEASTDGVTPPLNFSGTTGNPDHFLNFGLGTIPGGAGGKAWTGENVFNSGNLKLDLLHNFFLESGARMGKIRVYESTQNPVAREMVGYLIVRGGVHQEAYAKALSDLSGVDVTKLLPVPEIDSMKFPDARKYIDRGFHKILYRYSPDDYRQIGEIWNGLSAIDGSDREVEDGPPEGGEIPDLEPAPPLYAPNVNAEEIEEIARRL
;
A
#
# COMPACT_ATOMS: atom_id res chain seq x y z
N MET A 1 3.67 5.23 -5.41
CA MET A 1 4.34 5.69 -6.66
C MET A 1 3.64 6.90 -7.29
N ASN A 2 2.31 6.88 -7.53
CA ASN A 2 1.63 8.04 -8.14
C ASN A 2 1.80 9.33 -7.31
N TYR A 3 1.43 9.30 -6.04
CA TYR A 3 1.54 10.44 -5.12
C TYR A 3 2.98 10.92 -4.92
N THR A 4 3.95 9.99 -4.92
CA THR A 4 5.38 10.29 -4.83
C THR A 4 5.82 11.20 -5.98
N TYR A 5 5.51 10.80 -7.23
CA TYR A 5 5.88 11.61 -8.38
C TYR A 5 5.06 12.92 -8.49
N GLN A 6 3.80 12.92 -8.07
CA GLN A 6 3.03 14.17 -7.94
C GLN A 6 3.73 15.13 -6.97
N SER A 7 4.09 14.67 -5.77
CA SER A 7 4.74 15.51 -4.75
C SER A 7 6.10 16.05 -5.22
N PHE A 8 6.87 15.25 -5.96
CA PHE A 8 8.15 15.71 -6.54
C PHE A 8 7.95 16.83 -7.55
N ASN A 9 6.90 16.73 -8.36
CA ASN A 9 6.61 17.68 -9.44
C ASN A 9 5.82 18.92 -8.99
N MET A 10 5.27 18.95 -7.77
CA MET A 10 4.58 20.12 -7.24
C MET A 10 5.51 21.31 -7.15
N ARG A 11 5.09 22.46 -7.68
CA ARG A 11 5.82 23.72 -7.65
C ARG A 11 5.22 24.67 -6.65
N GLY A 12 6.07 25.55 -6.07
CA GLY A 12 5.62 26.52 -5.08
C GLY A 12 5.11 25.86 -3.80
N LYS A 13 5.76 24.79 -3.35
CA LYS A 13 5.35 23.94 -2.22
C LYS A 13 4.97 24.74 -0.96
N SER A 14 5.71 25.80 -0.65
CA SER A 14 5.41 26.67 0.48
C SER A 14 4.09 27.43 0.37
N LYS A 15 3.58 27.62 -0.86
CA LYS A 15 2.32 28.35 -1.13
C LYS A 15 1.10 27.44 -1.22
N ILE A 16 1.32 26.14 -1.36
CA ILE A 16 0.26 25.15 -1.52
C ILE A 16 0.17 24.20 -0.32
N ARG A 17 0.78 24.54 0.80
CA ARG A 17 0.53 23.87 2.07
C ARG A 17 -0.89 24.24 2.55
N PRO A 18 -1.61 23.33 3.18
CA PRO A 18 -1.23 21.98 3.65
C PRO A 18 -1.35 20.84 2.60
N TYR A 19 -1.78 21.15 1.38
CA TYR A 19 -2.07 20.11 0.36
C TYR A 19 -0.82 19.37 -0.09
N TYR A 20 0.31 20.07 -0.28
CA TYR A 20 1.59 19.43 -0.56
C TYR A 20 1.98 18.47 0.57
N ASP A 21 1.85 18.95 1.80
CA ASP A 21 2.19 18.16 2.98
C ASP A 21 1.36 16.87 3.01
N LEU A 22 0.07 16.96 2.73
CA LEU A 22 -0.82 15.80 2.69
C LEU A 22 -0.41 14.78 1.62
N VAL A 23 -0.22 15.23 0.37
CA VAL A 23 0.13 14.32 -0.74
C VAL A 23 1.47 13.64 -0.50
N ALA A 24 2.48 14.40 -0.06
CA ALA A 24 3.81 13.86 0.22
C ALA A 24 3.79 12.90 1.42
N ASN A 25 3.01 13.21 2.44
CA ASN A 25 2.85 12.36 3.63
C ASN A 25 2.15 11.05 3.31
N ILE A 26 1.04 11.08 2.57
CA ILE A 26 0.35 9.85 2.12
C ILE A 26 1.27 9.04 1.21
N ALA A 27 2.07 9.69 0.35
CA ALA A 27 3.06 9.00 -0.47
C ALA A 27 4.07 8.21 0.37
N ALA A 28 4.52 8.77 1.50
CA ALA A 28 5.43 8.08 2.42
C ALA A 28 4.76 6.87 3.08
N GLU A 29 3.52 7.01 3.54
CA GLU A 29 2.74 5.90 4.10
C GLU A 29 2.53 4.77 3.07
N GLU A 30 2.21 5.10 1.83
CA GLU A 30 2.01 4.12 0.76
C GLU A 30 3.28 3.33 0.41
N MET A 31 4.48 3.86 0.65
CA MET A 31 5.71 3.08 0.52
C MET A 31 5.77 1.97 1.58
N GLY A 32 5.38 2.26 2.82
CA GLY A 32 5.22 1.23 3.86
C GLY A 32 4.14 0.19 3.52
N HIS A 33 3.03 0.61 2.88
CA HIS A 33 2.02 -0.33 2.40
C HIS A 33 2.54 -1.25 1.28
N ILE A 34 3.39 -0.76 0.39
CA ILE A 34 4.08 -1.59 -0.62
C ILE A 34 4.95 -2.65 0.06
N GLU A 35 5.74 -2.25 1.06
CA GLU A 35 6.57 -3.17 1.85
C GLU A 35 5.72 -4.23 2.56
N LEU A 36 4.64 -3.82 3.23
CA LEU A 36 3.70 -4.72 3.89
C LEU A 36 3.11 -5.76 2.95
N VAL A 37 2.67 -5.34 1.76
CA VAL A 37 2.14 -6.24 0.72
C VAL A 37 3.23 -7.18 0.22
N ALA A 38 4.43 -6.67 -0.04
CA ALA A 38 5.56 -7.46 -0.53
C ALA A 38 5.95 -8.56 0.48
N ASN A 39 6.09 -8.20 1.75
CA ASN A 39 6.41 -9.17 2.81
C ASN A 39 5.29 -10.20 2.98
N THR A 40 4.02 -9.79 2.89
CA THR A 40 2.89 -10.72 2.95
C THR A 40 2.91 -11.72 1.78
N ILE A 41 3.20 -11.27 0.57
CA ILE A 41 3.32 -12.17 -0.60
C ILE A 41 4.47 -13.15 -0.39
N ASN A 42 5.63 -12.69 0.07
CA ASN A 42 6.77 -13.55 0.34
C ASN A 42 6.45 -14.61 1.40
N LEU A 43 5.78 -14.24 2.50
CA LEU A 43 5.30 -15.18 3.50
C LEU A 43 4.33 -16.23 2.93
N LEU A 44 3.45 -15.83 2.03
CA LEU A 44 2.50 -16.74 1.40
C LEU A 44 3.18 -17.69 0.42
N LEU A 45 4.24 -17.23 -0.25
CA LEU A 45 5.02 -18.05 -1.18
C LEU A 45 5.92 -19.04 -0.45
N ASP A 46 6.48 -18.65 0.70
CA ASP A 46 7.31 -19.51 1.55
C ASP A 46 6.54 -20.72 2.11
N GLN A 47 5.23 -20.58 2.32
CA GLN A 47 4.35 -21.66 2.76
C GLN A 47 3.90 -22.60 1.63
N THR A 48 4.23 -22.31 0.38
CA THR A 48 3.97 -23.26 -0.71
C THR A 48 5.01 -24.39 -0.64
N GLU A 49 4.55 -25.60 -0.33
CA GLU A 49 5.42 -26.79 -0.32
C GLU A 49 6.12 -26.89 -1.68
N ALA A 50 7.42 -26.63 -1.67
CA ALA A 50 8.25 -27.09 -2.76
C ALA A 50 8.09 -28.59 -2.83
N SER A 51 7.74 -29.14 -3.99
CA SER A 51 7.72 -30.58 -4.18
C SER A 51 9.06 -31.18 -3.70
N THR A 52 9.00 -31.91 -2.61
CA THR A 52 10.17 -32.54 -2.00
C THR A 52 10.68 -33.72 -2.79
N ASP A 53 9.93 -34.16 -3.80
CA ASP A 53 10.27 -35.31 -4.66
C ASP A 53 11.17 -34.95 -5.85
N GLY A 54 11.43 -33.66 -6.09
CA GLY A 54 12.27 -33.15 -7.19
C GLY A 54 11.73 -33.48 -8.60
N VAL A 55 10.54 -34.06 -8.70
CA VAL A 55 9.94 -34.52 -9.95
C VAL A 55 8.85 -33.56 -10.43
N THR A 56 8.23 -32.86 -9.54
CA THR A 56 7.17 -31.90 -9.90
C THR A 56 7.77 -30.65 -10.50
N PRO A 57 7.48 -30.31 -11.77
CA PRO A 57 8.00 -29.08 -12.36
C PRO A 57 7.59 -27.85 -11.56
N PRO A 58 8.49 -26.86 -11.43
CA PRO A 58 8.19 -25.60 -10.72
C PRO A 58 6.91 -24.91 -11.18
N LEU A 59 6.53 -25.09 -12.43
CA LEU A 59 5.29 -24.55 -13.00
C LEU A 59 4.01 -25.25 -12.48
N ASN A 60 4.11 -26.37 -11.80
CA ASN A 60 3.00 -26.97 -11.07
C ASN A 60 2.67 -26.28 -9.75
N PHE A 61 3.41 -25.25 -9.35
CA PHE A 61 2.90 -24.24 -8.44
C PHE A 61 1.67 -23.50 -9.00
N SER A 62 1.14 -24.02 -10.04
CA SER A 62 0.03 -23.54 -10.84
C SER A 62 -1.26 -23.25 -10.07
N GLY A 63 -1.40 -23.73 -8.87
CA GLY A 63 -2.50 -23.32 -8.00
C GLY A 63 -2.36 -21.91 -7.45
N THR A 64 -1.14 -21.35 -7.46
CA THR A 64 -0.83 -20.10 -6.79
C THR A 64 -0.26 -19.01 -7.70
N THR A 65 0.38 -19.38 -8.80
CA THR A 65 1.02 -18.40 -9.68
C THR A 65 0.56 -18.57 -11.12
N GLY A 66 -0.58 -18.05 -11.47
CA GLY A 66 -1.00 -17.98 -12.87
C GLY A 66 -0.07 -17.14 -13.78
N ASN A 67 1.10 -16.71 -13.27
CA ASN A 67 2.06 -15.90 -13.99
C ASN A 67 3.45 -16.56 -14.00
N PRO A 68 3.83 -17.27 -15.08
CA PRO A 68 5.14 -17.87 -15.22
C PRO A 68 6.28 -16.85 -15.22
N ASP A 69 6.03 -15.58 -15.60
CA ASP A 69 7.03 -14.53 -15.56
C ASP A 69 7.50 -14.25 -14.15
N HIS A 70 6.64 -14.41 -13.18
CA HIS A 70 6.97 -14.25 -11.76
C HIS A 70 8.06 -15.23 -11.32
N PHE A 71 7.95 -16.48 -11.72
CA PHE A 71 8.96 -17.49 -11.44
C PHE A 71 10.24 -17.28 -12.27
N LEU A 72 10.09 -17.10 -13.59
CA LEU A 72 11.22 -17.06 -14.51
C LEU A 72 12.13 -15.83 -14.30
N ASN A 73 11.54 -14.70 -13.96
CA ASN A 73 12.28 -13.44 -13.89
C ASN A 73 12.54 -12.97 -12.46
N PHE A 74 11.81 -13.47 -11.47
CA PHE A 74 11.85 -12.94 -10.10
C PHE A 74 12.04 -14.01 -9.03
N GLY A 75 12.28 -15.26 -9.40
CA GLY A 75 12.54 -16.35 -8.47
C GLY A 75 11.46 -16.55 -7.40
N LEU A 76 10.19 -16.30 -7.74
CA LEU A 76 9.04 -16.25 -6.84
C LEU A 76 8.99 -15.03 -5.90
N GLY A 77 9.90 -14.07 -6.02
CA GLY A 77 9.84 -12.82 -5.27
C GLY A 77 8.71 -11.89 -5.73
N THR A 78 8.43 -10.86 -4.97
CA THR A 78 7.41 -9.86 -5.32
C THR A 78 7.89 -8.94 -6.44
N ILE A 79 6.96 -8.53 -7.31
CA ILE A 79 7.22 -7.58 -8.38
C ILE A 79 6.20 -6.44 -8.36
N PRO A 80 6.58 -5.21 -8.73
CA PRO A 80 5.62 -4.14 -8.93
C PRO A 80 4.81 -4.41 -10.20
N GLY A 81 3.52 -4.71 -10.04
CA GLY A 81 2.60 -4.99 -11.14
C GLY A 81 1.44 -4.00 -11.21
N GLY A 82 0.93 -3.78 -12.41
CA GLY A 82 -0.33 -3.09 -12.61
C GLY A 82 -1.52 -4.03 -12.46
N ALA A 83 -2.73 -3.45 -12.26
CA ALA A 83 -3.97 -4.22 -12.13
C ALA A 83 -4.28 -5.13 -13.33
N GLY A 84 -3.73 -4.85 -14.50
CA GLY A 84 -3.85 -5.67 -15.71
C GLY A 84 -2.81 -6.81 -15.82
N GLY A 85 -2.04 -7.09 -14.78
CA GLY A 85 -1.02 -8.15 -14.76
C GLY A 85 0.28 -7.80 -15.52
N LYS A 86 0.43 -6.54 -15.96
CA LYS A 86 1.66 -6.05 -16.59
C LYS A 86 2.55 -5.39 -15.55
N ALA A 87 3.85 -5.33 -15.82
CA ALA A 87 4.77 -4.57 -14.98
C ALA A 87 4.30 -3.12 -14.82
N TRP A 88 4.48 -2.55 -13.64
CA TRP A 88 4.21 -1.14 -13.41
C TRP A 88 5.17 -0.27 -14.24
N THR A 89 4.64 0.78 -14.86
CA THR A 89 5.43 1.74 -15.65
C THR A 89 5.08 3.17 -15.28
N GLY A 90 5.92 4.14 -15.67
CA GLY A 90 5.67 5.56 -15.46
C GLY A 90 4.37 6.08 -16.11
N GLU A 91 3.80 5.36 -17.06
CA GLU A 91 2.49 5.67 -17.66
C GLU A 91 1.34 5.62 -16.64
N ASN A 92 1.52 4.91 -15.53
CA ASN A 92 0.54 4.85 -14.45
C ASN A 92 0.55 6.10 -13.55
N VAL A 93 1.46 7.04 -13.76
CA VAL A 93 1.52 8.29 -12.98
C VAL A 93 0.63 9.34 -13.62
N PHE A 94 -0.39 9.78 -12.89
CA PHE A 94 -1.19 10.94 -13.24
C PHE A 94 -0.66 12.17 -12.52
N ASN A 95 -0.22 13.16 -13.27
CA ASN A 95 0.23 14.45 -12.76
C ASN A 95 -0.14 15.54 -13.76
N SER A 96 -1.24 16.25 -13.50
CA SER A 96 -1.77 17.28 -14.40
C SER A 96 -1.09 18.65 -14.24
N GLY A 97 -0.40 18.86 -13.11
CA GLY A 97 0.09 20.18 -12.69
C GLY A 97 -0.99 21.12 -12.17
N ASN A 98 -2.24 20.65 -12.09
CA ASN A 98 -3.35 21.35 -11.46
C ASN A 98 -3.71 20.68 -10.13
N LEU A 99 -3.47 21.38 -9.03
CA LEU A 99 -3.64 20.81 -7.69
C LEU A 99 -5.05 20.23 -7.45
N LYS A 100 -6.10 20.93 -7.89
CA LYS A 100 -7.49 20.45 -7.71
C LYS A 100 -7.74 19.17 -8.50
N LEU A 101 -7.24 19.10 -9.73
CA LEU A 101 -7.42 17.92 -10.57
C LEU A 101 -6.58 16.74 -10.07
N ASP A 102 -5.37 16.99 -9.58
CA ASP A 102 -4.51 15.96 -9.01
C ASP A 102 -5.12 15.39 -7.72
N LEU A 103 -5.65 16.24 -6.82
CA LEU A 103 -6.35 15.77 -5.62
C LEU A 103 -7.65 15.01 -5.95
N LEU A 104 -8.39 15.44 -6.97
CA LEU A 104 -9.59 14.72 -7.43
C LEU A 104 -9.24 13.34 -7.97
N HIS A 105 -8.18 13.25 -8.78
CA HIS A 105 -7.67 11.97 -9.25
C HIS A 105 -7.28 11.06 -8.08
N ASN A 106 -6.56 11.59 -7.08
CA ASN A 106 -6.13 10.83 -5.91
C ASN A 106 -7.34 10.30 -5.11
N PHE A 107 -8.38 11.12 -4.93
CA PHE A 107 -9.62 10.69 -4.29
C PHE A 107 -10.28 9.50 -5.01
N PHE A 108 -10.38 9.55 -6.34
CA PHE A 108 -10.92 8.43 -7.12
C PHE A 108 -9.99 7.23 -7.17
N LEU A 109 -8.68 7.46 -7.18
CA LEU A 109 -7.68 6.38 -7.13
C LEU A 109 -7.80 5.59 -5.83
N GLU A 110 -7.91 6.26 -4.68
CA GLU A 110 -8.14 5.61 -3.39
C GLU A 110 -9.48 4.86 -3.35
N SER A 111 -10.52 5.45 -3.91
CA SER A 111 -11.83 4.80 -4.02
C SER A 111 -11.76 3.49 -4.81
N GLY A 112 -11.08 3.51 -5.96
CA GLY A 112 -10.87 2.32 -6.79
C GLY A 112 -9.96 1.28 -6.14
N ALA A 113 -8.87 1.73 -5.51
CA ALA A 113 -7.93 0.87 -4.78
C ALA A 113 -8.62 0.17 -3.60
N ARG A 114 -9.50 0.88 -2.90
CA ARG A 114 -10.29 0.30 -1.81
C ARG A 114 -11.21 -0.83 -2.29
N MET A 115 -11.87 -0.65 -3.44
CA MET A 115 -12.65 -1.72 -4.09
C MET A 115 -11.79 -2.93 -4.43
N GLY A 116 -10.58 -2.70 -4.95
CA GLY A 116 -9.62 -3.77 -5.24
C GLY A 116 -9.23 -4.55 -3.98
N LYS A 117 -8.91 -3.85 -2.89
CA LYS A 117 -8.59 -4.45 -1.58
C LYS A 117 -9.74 -5.34 -1.07
N ILE A 118 -10.99 -4.87 -1.16
CA ILE A 118 -12.17 -5.65 -0.75
C ILE A 118 -12.33 -6.91 -1.60
N ARG A 119 -12.11 -6.84 -2.91
CA ARG A 119 -12.17 -8.02 -3.78
C ARG A 119 -11.08 -9.05 -3.43
N VAL A 120 -9.88 -8.60 -3.12
CA VAL A 120 -8.82 -9.50 -2.63
C VAL A 120 -9.23 -10.14 -1.31
N TYR A 121 -9.75 -9.37 -0.37
CA TYR A 121 -10.25 -9.88 0.91
C TYR A 121 -11.31 -10.99 0.72
N GLU A 122 -12.29 -10.76 -0.16
CA GLU A 122 -13.35 -11.72 -0.46
C GLU A 122 -12.87 -12.96 -1.22
N SER A 123 -11.76 -12.84 -1.96
CA SER A 123 -11.22 -13.93 -2.79
C SER A 123 -10.40 -14.96 -2.02
N THR A 124 -10.04 -14.68 -0.76
CA THR A 124 -9.18 -15.57 0.04
C THR A 124 -9.75 -15.86 1.41
N GLN A 125 -9.40 -17.02 1.97
CA GLN A 125 -9.63 -17.38 3.37
C GLN A 125 -8.33 -17.43 4.18
N ASN A 126 -7.20 -17.16 3.55
CA ASN A 126 -5.90 -17.16 4.22
C ASN A 126 -5.86 -16.06 5.29
N PRO A 127 -5.60 -16.38 6.57
CA PRO A 127 -5.66 -15.41 7.65
C PRO A 127 -4.60 -14.32 7.53
N VAL A 128 -3.40 -14.62 7.03
CA VAL A 128 -2.31 -13.64 6.85
C VAL A 128 -2.70 -12.61 5.78
N ALA A 129 -3.23 -13.09 4.64
CA ALA A 129 -3.70 -12.21 3.58
C ALA A 129 -4.89 -11.32 4.04
N ARG A 130 -5.86 -11.91 4.76
CA ARG A 130 -7.00 -11.15 5.29
C ARG A 130 -6.60 -10.12 6.33
N GLU A 131 -5.66 -10.48 7.21
CA GLU A 131 -5.11 -9.55 8.20
C GLU A 131 -4.52 -8.31 7.53
N MET A 132 -3.60 -8.52 6.61
CA MET A 132 -2.94 -7.45 5.86
C MET A 132 -3.95 -6.59 5.09
N VAL A 133 -4.86 -7.22 4.35
CA VAL A 133 -5.87 -6.50 3.55
C VAL A 133 -6.85 -5.76 4.46
N GLY A 134 -7.23 -6.32 5.61
CA GLY A 134 -8.08 -5.67 6.62
C GLY A 134 -7.49 -4.35 7.11
N TYR A 135 -6.19 -4.36 7.43
CA TYR A 135 -5.45 -3.12 7.75
C TYR A 135 -5.51 -2.11 6.60
N LEU A 136 -5.19 -2.55 5.38
CA LEU A 136 -5.16 -1.66 4.21
C LEU A 136 -6.55 -1.13 3.80
N ILE A 137 -7.63 -1.84 4.11
CA ILE A 137 -9.00 -1.34 3.92
C ILE A 137 -9.23 -0.11 4.81
N VAL A 138 -8.79 -0.18 6.07
CA VAL A 138 -8.93 0.94 7.01
C VAL A 138 -8.06 2.11 6.60
N ARG A 139 -6.78 1.88 6.31
CA ARG A 139 -5.85 2.97 5.93
C ARG A 139 -6.25 3.64 4.61
N GLY A 140 -6.68 2.85 3.61
CA GLY A 140 -7.21 3.40 2.37
C GLY A 140 -8.47 4.24 2.58
N GLY A 141 -9.29 3.94 3.58
CA GLY A 141 -10.41 4.79 4.01
C GLY A 141 -9.95 6.14 4.55
N VAL A 142 -8.89 6.16 5.36
CA VAL A 142 -8.27 7.39 5.88
C VAL A 142 -7.74 8.26 4.75
N HIS A 143 -7.01 7.67 3.79
CA HIS A 143 -6.47 8.40 2.64
C HIS A 143 -7.57 8.97 1.74
N GLN A 144 -8.61 8.15 1.45
CA GLN A 144 -9.76 8.60 0.68
C GLN A 144 -10.45 9.80 1.33
N GLU A 145 -10.70 9.72 2.64
CA GLU A 145 -11.32 10.81 3.40
C GLU A 145 -10.43 12.05 3.46
N ALA A 146 -9.11 11.89 3.65
CA ALA A 146 -8.16 12.99 3.67
C ALA A 146 -8.13 13.75 2.33
N TYR A 147 -8.15 13.06 1.21
CA TYR A 147 -8.28 13.69 -0.11
C TYR A 147 -9.63 14.38 -0.31
N ALA A 148 -10.74 13.79 0.16
CA ALA A 148 -12.05 14.42 0.11
C ALA A 148 -12.09 15.72 0.92
N LYS A 149 -11.49 15.74 2.12
CA LYS A 149 -11.38 16.93 2.97
C LYS A 149 -10.50 18.01 2.31
N ALA A 150 -9.35 17.62 1.77
CA ALA A 150 -8.48 18.56 1.05
C ALA A 150 -9.17 19.21 -0.14
N LEU A 151 -9.92 18.43 -0.92
CA LEU A 151 -10.73 18.94 -2.03
C LEU A 151 -11.85 19.86 -1.55
N SER A 152 -12.51 19.52 -0.45
CA SER A 152 -13.57 20.36 0.14
C SER A 152 -13.04 21.71 0.56
N ASP A 153 -11.90 21.73 1.24
CA ASP A 153 -11.23 22.95 1.68
C ASP A 153 -10.79 23.80 0.48
N LEU A 154 -10.11 23.21 -0.50
CA LEU A 154 -9.57 23.91 -1.66
C LEU A 154 -10.65 24.43 -2.64
N SER A 155 -11.78 23.71 -2.74
CA SER A 155 -12.82 24.02 -3.74
C SER A 155 -14.02 24.77 -3.18
N GLY A 156 -14.26 24.71 -1.88
CA GLY A 156 -15.49 25.18 -1.22
C GLY A 156 -16.69 24.26 -1.46
N VAL A 157 -16.51 23.09 -2.10
CA VAL A 157 -17.55 22.09 -2.34
C VAL A 157 -17.35 20.94 -1.37
N ASP A 158 -18.38 20.55 -0.64
CA ASP A 158 -18.30 19.44 0.30
C ASP A 158 -18.20 18.08 -0.42
N VAL A 159 -16.98 17.69 -0.76
CA VAL A 159 -16.65 16.44 -1.44
C VAL A 159 -16.79 15.22 -0.51
N THR A 160 -16.80 15.43 0.80
CA THR A 160 -16.98 14.32 1.76
C THR A 160 -18.35 13.65 1.61
N LYS A 161 -19.33 14.33 1.03
CA LYS A 161 -20.64 13.75 0.68
C LYS A 161 -20.57 12.66 -0.39
N LEU A 162 -19.46 12.52 -1.11
CA LEU A 162 -19.24 11.45 -2.07
C LEU A 162 -18.69 10.17 -1.41
N LEU A 163 -18.23 10.23 -0.16
CA LEU A 163 -17.66 9.07 0.54
C LEU A 163 -18.62 7.88 0.64
N PRO A 164 -19.95 8.08 0.84
CA PRO A 164 -20.91 6.97 0.85
C PRO A 164 -21.18 6.34 -0.53
N VAL A 165 -20.53 6.80 -1.59
CA VAL A 165 -20.75 6.30 -2.95
C VAL A 165 -19.47 5.65 -3.51
N PRO A 166 -19.42 4.33 -3.67
CA PRO A 166 -20.32 3.29 -3.20
C PRO A 166 -20.22 3.10 -1.68
N GLU A 167 -21.31 2.75 -1.05
CA GLU A 167 -21.37 2.51 0.39
C GLU A 167 -20.66 1.21 0.76
N ILE A 168 -19.39 1.32 1.15
CA ILE A 168 -18.57 0.19 1.59
C ILE A 168 -18.14 0.44 3.03
N ASP A 169 -18.89 -0.14 3.95
CA ASP A 169 -18.63 -0.04 5.37
C ASP A 169 -17.50 -0.99 5.80
N SER A 170 -16.37 -0.43 6.25
CA SER A 170 -15.23 -1.19 6.77
C SER A 170 -15.58 -2.07 7.97
N MET A 171 -16.63 -1.72 8.73
CA MET A 171 -17.10 -2.51 9.87
C MET A 171 -17.66 -3.88 9.48
N LYS A 172 -18.00 -4.08 8.20
CA LYS A 172 -18.47 -5.37 7.67
C LYS A 172 -17.36 -6.42 7.55
N PHE A 173 -16.09 -6.01 7.57
CA PHE A 173 -14.93 -6.89 7.42
C PHE A 173 -14.30 -7.15 8.80
N PRO A 174 -14.38 -8.38 9.36
CA PRO A 174 -13.89 -8.68 10.71
C PRO A 174 -12.43 -8.28 10.94
N ASP A 175 -11.55 -8.52 9.94
CA ASP A 175 -10.14 -8.18 10.06
C ASP A 175 -9.86 -6.67 9.93
N ALA A 176 -10.73 -5.91 9.27
CA ALA A 176 -10.69 -4.45 9.28
C ALA A 176 -11.23 -3.87 10.60
N ARG A 177 -12.31 -4.46 11.13
CA ARG A 177 -12.97 -3.98 12.34
C ARG A 177 -12.01 -3.87 13.53
N LYS A 178 -11.12 -4.84 13.72
CA LYS A 178 -10.15 -4.80 14.82
C LYS A 178 -9.19 -3.61 14.77
N TYR A 179 -8.89 -3.09 13.58
CA TYR A 179 -8.10 -1.87 13.42
C TYR A 179 -8.93 -0.61 13.66
N ILE A 180 -10.22 -0.63 13.31
CA ILE A 180 -11.17 0.44 13.66
C ILE A 180 -11.32 0.52 15.18
N ASP A 181 -11.53 -0.61 15.86
CA ASP A 181 -11.64 -0.69 17.31
C ASP A 181 -10.37 -0.18 18.05
N ARG A 182 -9.21 -0.24 17.39
CA ARG A 182 -7.92 0.32 17.87
C ARG A 182 -7.71 1.78 17.49
N GLY A 183 -8.65 2.41 16.75
CA GLY A 183 -8.58 3.81 16.38
C GLY A 183 -7.81 4.16 15.12
N PHE A 184 -7.32 3.18 14.35
CA PHE A 184 -6.52 3.42 13.13
C PHE A 184 -7.26 4.20 12.04
N HIS A 185 -8.59 4.22 12.07
CA HIS A 185 -9.44 4.94 11.12
C HIS A 185 -9.46 6.46 11.34
N LYS A 186 -9.10 6.93 12.53
CA LYS A 186 -9.11 8.36 12.88
C LYS A 186 -7.73 9.01 12.91
N ILE A 187 -6.66 8.22 12.80
CA ILE A 187 -5.29 8.67 12.88
C ILE A 187 -4.73 8.91 11.47
N LEU A 188 -4.16 10.08 11.24
CA LEU A 188 -3.27 10.34 10.10
C LEU A 188 -1.83 10.42 10.63
N TYR A 189 -1.01 9.47 10.23
CA TYR A 189 0.39 9.43 10.64
C TYR A 189 1.21 10.46 9.89
N ARG A 190 2.02 11.24 10.61
CA ARG A 190 2.90 12.26 10.05
C ARG A 190 4.33 11.72 9.97
N TYR A 191 4.70 11.23 8.80
CA TYR A 191 5.97 10.52 8.57
C TYR A 191 7.21 11.42 8.66
N SER A 192 7.06 12.73 8.45
CA SER A 192 8.12 13.71 8.66
C SER A 192 7.55 14.91 9.42
N PRO A 193 7.72 14.97 10.75
CA PRO A 193 7.21 16.08 11.57
C PRO A 193 7.75 17.44 11.14
N ASP A 194 8.98 17.48 10.64
CA ASP A 194 9.62 18.73 10.21
C ASP A 194 9.13 19.22 8.85
N ASP A 195 8.74 18.32 7.95
CA ASP A 195 8.35 18.65 6.57
C ASP A 195 6.84 18.77 6.38
N TYR A 196 6.05 17.87 7.01
CA TYR A 196 4.60 17.75 6.77
C TYR A 196 3.77 18.34 7.91
N ARG A 197 4.18 19.53 8.37
CA ARG A 197 3.65 20.16 9.61
C ARG A 197 2.17 20.49 9.56
N GLN A 198 1.64 20.82 8.38
CA GLN A 198 0.31 21.39 8.23
C GLN A 198 -0.78 20.38 7.89
N ILE A 199 -0.49 19.06 7.89
CA ILE A 199 -1.52 18.05 7.58
C ILE A 199 -2.72 18.07 8.53
N GLY A 200 -2.51 18.50 9.78
CA GLY A 200 -3.58 18.68 10.77
C GLY A 200 -4.58 19.78 10.41
N GLU A 201 -4.23 20.71 9.51
CA GLU A 201 -5.18 21.72 9.01
C GLU A 201 -6.27 21.08 8.13
N ILE A 202 -5.95 19.97 7.46
CA ILE A 202 -6.90 19.16 6.69
C ILE A 202 -7.51 18.07 7.56
N TRP A 203 -6.67 17.30 8.29
CA TRP A 203 -7.10 16.18 9.10
C TRP A 203 -7.55 16.62 10.49
N ASN A 204 -8.78 17.11 10.59
CA ASN A 204 -9.38 17.62 11.82
C ASN A 204 -10.88 17.30 11.88
N GLY A 205 -11.50 17.60 13.02
CA GLY A 205 -12.93 17.36 13.27
C GLY A 205 -13.23 15.91 13.58
N LEU A 206 -14.49 15.51 13.46
CA LEU A 206 -14.97 14.20 13.88
C LEU A 206 -14.86 13.17 12.76
N SER A 207 -14.51 11.93 13.13
CA SER A 207 -14.58 10.76 12.25
C SER A 207 -16.03 10.48 11.84
N ALA A 208 -16.23 10.18 10.56
CA ALA A 208 -17.53 9.79 10.03
C ALA A 208 -17.96 8.37 10.46
N ILE A 209 -17.02 7.55 10.97
CA ILE A 209 -17.27 6.15 11.35
C ILE A 209 -17.91 6.08 12.75
N ASP A 210 -17.35 6.80 13.72
CA ASP A 210 -17.72 6.66 15.13
C ASP A 210 -17.90 7.98 15.88
N GLY A 211 -17.69 9.13 15.20
CA GLY A 211 -17.81 10.45 15.80
C GLY A 211 -16.67 10.82 16.76
N SER A 212 -15.59 10.04 16.81
CA SER A 212 -14.41 10.38 17.61
C SER A 212 -13.59 11.50 16.93
N ASP A 213 -12.79 12.21 17.71
CA ASP A 213 -11.89 13.23 17.18
C ASP A 213 -10.81 12.59 16.30
N ARG A 214 -10.52 13.23 15.15
CA ARG A 214 -9.38 12.86 14.31
C ARG A 214 -8.09 13.35 14.96
N GLU A 215 -7.06 12.55 14.79
CA GLU A 215 -5.75 12.76 15.40
C GLU A 215 -4.64 12.72 14.35
N VAL A 216 -3.58 13.49 14.57
CA VAL A 216 -2.32 13.38 13.84
C VAL A 216 -1.28 12.85 14.81
N GLU A 217 -0.67 11.73 14.48
CA GLU A 217 0.43 11.15 15.26
C GLU A 217 1.75 11.28 14.49
N ASP A 218 2.84 11.57 15.21
CA ASP A 218 4.17 11.71 14.62
C ASP A 218 4.82 10.32 14.44
N GLY A 219 5.39 10.10 13.27
CA GLY A 219 6.05 8.85 12.89
C GLY A 219 5.11 7.86 12.20
N PRO A 220 5.64 6.73 11.77
CA PRO A 220 4.85 5.63 11.23
C PRO A 220 4.07 4.93 12.36
N PRO A 221 3.02 4.16 12.02
CA PRO A 221 2.38 3.29 13.01
C PRO A 221 3.41 2.31 13.58
N GLU A 222 3.19 1.91 14.83
CA GLU A 222 4.00 0.87 15.44
C GLU A 222 3.92 -0.40 14.59
N GLY A 223 5.07 -0.83 14.07
CA GLY A 223 5.22 -2.01 13.23
C GLY A 223 5.78 -3.19 13.99
N GLY A 224 5.85 -4.33 13.31
CA GLY A 224 6.56 -5.52 13.78
C GLY A 224 7.93 -5.67 13.12
N GLU A 225 8.64 -6.72 13.49
CA GLU A 225 9.86 -7.12 12.79
C GLU A 225 9.53 -7.59 11.37
N ILE A 226 10.42 -7.28 10.42
CA ILE A 226 10.34 -7.85 9.07
C ILE A 226 10.63 -9.35 9.20
N PRO A 227 9.78 -10.23 8.64
CA PRO A 227 10.01 -11.67 8.70
C PRO A 227 11.35 -12.04 8.09
N ASP A 228 12.16 -12.78 8.83
CA ASP A 228 13.37 -13.43 8.31
C ASP A 228 12.94 -14.74 7.64
N LEU A 229 12.85 -14.72 6.33
CA LEU A 229 12.39 -15.86 5.55
C LEU A 229 13.55 -16.81 5.27
N GLU A 230 13.25 -18.11 5.26
CA GLU A 230 14.20 -19.11 4.84
C GLU A 230 14.71 -18.83 3.41
N PRO A 231 15.98 -19.09 3.12
CA PRO A 231 16.51 -18.96 1.78
C PRO A 231 15.68 -19.76 0.77
N ALA A 232 15.44 -19.16 -0.39
CA ALA A 232 14.75 -19.89 -1.45
C ALA A 232 15.49 -21.20 -1.78
N PRO A 233 14.78 -22.33 -2.04
CA PRO A 233 15.41 -23.58 -2.44
C PRO A 233 16.34 -23.37 -3.64
N PRO A 234 17.53 -24.00 -3.68
CA PRO A 234 18.49 -23.82 -4.77
C PRO A 234 17.94 -24.08 -6.18
N LEU A 235 16.86 -24.83 -6.27
CA LEU A 235 16.16 -25.09 -7.54
C LEU A 235 15.50 -23.82 -8.11
N TYR A 236 15.02 -22.92 -7.24
CA TYR A 236 14.29 -21.70 -7.64
C TYR A 236 15.17 -20.47 -7.62
N ALA A 237 16.07 -20.39 -6.68
CA ALA A 237 17.01 -19.31 -6.53
C ALA A 237 18.34 -19.87 -6.02
N PRO A 238 19.23 -20.33 -6.91
CA PRO A 238 20.52 -20.85 -6.50
C PRO A 238 21.28 -19.73 -5.77
N ASN A 239 21.30 -19.84 -4.45
CA ASN A 239 22.06 -18.92 -3.61
C ASN A 239 23.54 -19.23 -3.73
N VAL A 240 24.35 -18.21 -3.90
CA VAL A 240 25.79 -18.28 -3.80
C VAL A 240 26.14 -17.94 -2.36
N ASN A 241 26.72 -18.88 -1.62
CA ASN A 241 27.16 -18.62 -0.24
C ASN A 241 28.41 -17.72 -0.21
N ALA A 242 28.76 -17.22 0.97
CA ALA A 242 29.87 -16.27 1.10
C ALA A 242 31.20 -16.83 0.57
N GLU A 243 31.48 -18.12 0.79
CA GLU A 243 32.71 -18.77 0.32
C GLU A 243 32.77 -18.86 -1.21
N GLU A 244 31.63 -19.17 -1.84
CA GLU A 244 31.51 -19.21 -3.30
C GLU A 244 31.67 -17.80 -3.90
N ILE A 245 31.11 -16.76 -3.25
CA ILE A 245 31.29 -15.37 -3.67
C ILE A 245 32.77 -14.97 -3.62
N GLU A 246 33.45 -15.31 -2.53
CA GLU A 246 34.89 -15.04 -2.38
C GLU A 246 35.73 -15.82 -3.41
N GLU A 247 35.36 -17.05 -3.74
CA GLU A 247 36.01 -17.84 -4.76
C GLU A 247 35.83 -17.23 -6.14
N ILE A 248 34.59 -16.80 -6.47
CA ILE A 248 34.33 -16.10 -7.74
C ILE A 248 35.12 -14.80 -7.82
N ALA A 249 35.14 -14.00 -6.75
CA ALA A 249 35.90 -12.76 -6.71
C ALA A 249 37.43 -12.95 -6.86
N ARG A 250 37.93 -14.10 -6.40
CA ARG A 250 39.38 -14.43 -6.59
C ARG A 250 39.74 -14.86 -8.03
N ARG A 251 38.73 -15.26 -8.81
CA ARG A 251 38.90 -15.67 -10.21
C ARG A 251 38.78 -14.51 -11.21
N LEU A 252 38.20 -13.38 -10.78
CA LEU A 252 38.06 -12.15 -11.55
C LEU A 252 39.30 -11.24 -11.37
#